data_61f29fd7411057f2c18b1d8773d7c255
#
_entry.id   61f29fd7411057f2c18b1d8773d7c255
#
_cell.length_a   1.000
_cell.length_b   1.000
_cell.length_c   1.000
_cell.angle_alpha   90.00
_cell.angle_beta   90.00
_cell.angle_gamma   90.00
#
_symmetry.space_group_name_H-M   'P 1'
#
loop_
_entity.id
_entity.type
_entity.pdbx_description
1 polymer ?
#
loop_
_entity_poly.entity_id
_entity_poly.type
_entity_poly.pdbx_seq_one_letter_code
_entity_poly.pdbx_strand_id
1 'polypeptide(L)'
;MKLPPLSLLVVVAVAALASWAWRTHVAAEDGELLAQRVKPGDIRMISSETCGWCTAARRWMQGEGVAFSECFIERDAQCRTDYEALGGMGTPTLIVRGQKVLGFDRARILEILEQAEPNRQR
;
A
#
# COMPACT_ATOMS: atom_id res chain seq x y z
N MET A 1 6.67 -22.67 35.56
CA MET A 1 5.83 -22.47 34.36
C MET A 1 5.49 -23.80 33.74
N LYS A 2 4.22 -24.16 33.69
CA LYS A 2 3.80 -25.35 32.94
C LYS A 2 3.82 -25.02 31.46
N LEU A 3 4.56 -25.76 30.67
CA LEU A 3 4.51 -25.67 29.21
C LEU A 3 3.07 -25.99 28.75
N PRO A 4 2.55 -25.23 27.75
CA PRO A 4 1.23 -25.54 27.21
C PRO A 4 1.23 -26.95 26.62
N PRO A 5 0.11 -27.67 26.69
CA PRO A 5 0.03 -29.00 26.13
C PRO A 5 0.39 -28.97 24.64
N LEU A 6 1.08 -29.98 24.16
CA LEU A 6 1.54 -30.11 22.78
C LEU A 6 0.43 -29.81 21.75
N SER A 7 -0.78 -30.21 22.05
CA SER A 7 -1.97 -29.94 21.24
C SER A 7 -2.26 -28.45 21.06
N LEU A 8 -2.06 -27.63 22.11
CA LEU A 8 -2.27 -26.20 22.03
C LEU A 8 -1.20 -25.54 21.14
N LEU A 9 0.05 -25.98 21.25
CA LEU A 9 1.14 -25.48 20.40
C LEU A 9 0.88 -25.79 18.92
N VAL A 10 0.40 -26.99 18.62
CA VAL A 10 0.04 -27.39 17.25
C VAL A 10 -1.10 -26.53 16.71
N VAL A 11 -2.14 -26.29 17.49
CA VAL A 11 -3.27 -25.44 17.08
C VAL A 11 -2.83 -24.01 16.79
N VAL A 12 -2.00 -23.43 17.67
CA VAL A 12 -1.46 -22.08 17.47
C VAL A 12 -0.58 -22.00 16.22
N ALA A 13 0.27 -23.00 16.00
CA ALA A 13 1.13 -23.04 14.81
C ALA A 13 0.30 -23.14 13.51
N VAL A 14 -0.71 -24.00 13.49
CA VAL A 14 -1.61 -24.14 12.34
C VAL A 14 -2.38 -22.85 12.08
N ALA A 15 -2.91 -22.22 13.12
CA ALA A 15 -3.62 -20.93 13.00
C ALA A 15 -2.70 -19.82 12.49
N ALA A 16 -1.45 -19.76 12.96
CA ALA A 16 -0.48 -18.79 12.50
C ALA A 16 -0.10 -19.00 11.02
N LEU A 17 0.13 -20.24 10.61
CA LEU A 17 0.41 -20.60 9.22
C LEU A 17 -0.76 -20.29 8.30
N ALA A 18 -1.98 -20.63 8.71
CA ALA A 18 -3.19 -20.32 7.95
C ALA A 18 -3.39 -18.81 7.80
N SER A 19 -3.18 -18.04 8.87
CA SER A 19 -3.27 -16.58 8.84
C SER A 19 -2.20 -15.96 7.92
N TRP A 20 -0.99 -16.49 7.96
CA TRP A 20 0.09 -16.03 7.08
C TRP A 20 -0.22 -16.33 5.61
N ALA A 21 -0.63 -17.55 5.31
CA ALA A 21 -1.01 -17.96 3.95
C ALA A 21 -2.17 -17.11 3.40
N TRP A 22 -3.19 -16.84 4.23
CA TRP A 22 -4.30 -15.97 3.87
C TRP A 22 -3.84 -14.55 3.52
N ARG A 23 -3.00 -13.95 4.37
CA ARG A 23 -2.48 -12.59 4.15
C ARG A 23 -1.65 -12.49 2.87
N THR A 24 -0.82 -13.49 2.58
CA THR A 24 -0.02 -13.52 1.35
C THR A 24 -0.90 -13.68 0.10
N HIS A 25 -1.94 -14.48 0.20
CA HIS A 25 -2.90 -14.67 -0.90
C HIS A 25 -3.65 -13.37 -1.21
N VAL A 26 -4.23 -12.71 -0.21
CA VAL A 26 -4.92 -11.43 -0.39
C VAL A 26 -3.99 -10.35 -0.94
N ALA A 27 -2.74 -10.29 -0.46
CA ALA A 27 -1.77 -9.33 -0.98
C ALA A 27 -1.43 -9.58 -2.46
N ALA A 28 -1.37 -10.82 -2.89
CA ALA A 28 -1.12 -11.17 -4.29
C ALA A 28 -2.32 -10.79 -5.19
N GLU A 29 -3.54 -11.04 -4.73
CA GLU A 29 -4.76 -10.63 -5.45
C GLU A 29 -4.86 -9.11 -5.60
N ASP A 30 -4.60 -8.36 -4.52
CA ASP A 30 -4.57 -6.90 -4.56
C ASP A 30 -3.50 -6.39 -5.54
N GLY A 31 -2.33 -7.03 -5.56
CA GLY A 31 -1.24 -6.69 -6.47
C GLY A 31 -1.63 -6.86 -7.93
N GLU A 32 -2.26 -7.97 -8.27
CA GLU A 32 -2.73 -8.23 -9.62
C GLU A 32 -3.81 -7.22 -10.05
N LEU A 33 -4.78 -6.95 -9.19
CA LEU A 33 -5.84 -5.97 -9.47
C LEU A 33 -5.27 -4.57 -9.67
N LEU A 34 -4.35 -4.13 -8.80
CA LEU A 34 -3.71 -2.83 -8.92
C LEU A 34 -2.85 -2.73 -10.18
N ALA A 35 -2.08 -3.77 -10.51
CA ALA A 35 -1.28 -3.79 -11.73
C ALA A 35 -2.12 -3.64 -13.00
N GLN A 36 -3.32 -4.23 -13.01
CA GLN A 36 -4.25 -4.14 -14.14
C GLN A 36 -4.98 -2.80 -14.22
N ARG A 37 -5.34 -2.21 -13.09
CA ARG A 37 -6.19 -1.00 -13.04
C ARG A 37 -5.42 0.30 -13.01
N VAL A 38 -4.22 0.32 -12.43
CA VAL A 38 -3.40 1.52 -12.30
C VAL A 38 -2.68 1.81 -13.60
N LYS A 39 -2.86 3.04 -14.08
CA LYS A 39 -2.16 3.57 -15.26
C LYS A 39 -1.05 4.54 -14.83
N PRO A 40 -0.03 4.75 -15.65
CA PRO A 40 0.95 5.80 -15.39
C PRO A 40 0.28 7.16 -15.12
N GLY A 41 0.68 7.82 -14.03
CA GLY A 41 0.09 9.07 -13.57
C GLY A 41 -1.05 8.94 -12.55
N ASP A 42 -1.61 7.75 -12.34
CA ASP A 42 -2.69 7.54 -11.37
C ASP A 42 -2.22 7.66 -9.93
N ILE A 43 -1.02 7.17 -9.63
CA ILE A 43 -0.45 7.14 -8.27
C ILE A 43 0.83 7.96 -8.22
N ARG A 44 0.86 8.94 -7.30
CA ARG A 44 2.07 9.65 -6.90
C ARG A 44 2.31 9.41 -5.41
N MET A 45 3.49 8.95 -5.07
CA MET A 45 3.88 8.73 -3.67
C MET A 45 4.85 9.81 -3.21
N ILE A 46 4.46 10.51 -2.16
CA ILE A 46 5.33 11.47 -1.46
C ILE A 46 6.05 10.70 -0.36
N SER A 47 7.36 10.66 -0.46
CA SER A 47 8.25 9.88 0.38
C SER A 47 9.24 10.74 1.15
N SER A 48 9.87 10.14 2.14
CA SER A 48 11.05 10.66 2.84
C SER A 48 12.20 9.68 2.72
N GLU A 49 13.42 10.17 2.69
CA GLU A 49 14.63 9.35 2.60
C GLU A 49 14.82 8.40 3.79
N THR A 50 14.26 8.75 4.95
CA THR A 50 14.35 7.97 6.20
C THR A 50 13.10 7.15 6.49
N CYS A 51 12.20 7.02 5.54
CA CYS A 51 10.90 6.36 5.72
C CYS A 51 10.97 4.88 5.32
N GLY A 52 10.99 3.98 6.29
CA GLY A 52 10.96 2.53 6.05
C GLY A 52 9.66 2.05 5.40
N TRP A 53 8.52 2.63 5.76
CA TRP A 53 7.21 2.33 5.15
C TRP A 53 7.16 2.74 3.67
N CYS A 54 7.82 3.84 3.31
CA CYS A 54 7.96 4.27 1.91
C CYS A 54 8.76 3.24 1.10
N THR A 55 9.86 2.75 1.66
CA THR A 55 10.68 1.71 1.04
C THR A 55 9.89 0.42 0.84
N ALA A 56 9.12 0.01 1.83
CA ALA A 56 8.26 -1.18 1.74
C ALA A 56 7.19 -1.03 0.66
N ALA A 57 6.51 0.12 0.63
CA ALA A 57 5.49 0.42 -0.38
C ALA A 57 6.08 0.42 -1.80
N ARG A 58 7.22 1.07 -1.98
CA ARG A 58 7.94 1.10 -3.27
C ARG A 58 8.29 -0.30 -3.76
N ARG A 59 8.91 -1.10 -2.91
CA ARG A 59 9.30 -2.47 -3.25
C ARG A 59 8.11 -3.33 -3.61
N TRP A 60 7.03 -3.20 -2.87
CA TRP A 60 5.81 -3.95 -3.15
C TRP A 60 5.21 -3.54 -4.51
N MET A 61 5.03 -2.25 -4.76
CA MET A 61 4.49 -1.77 -6.04
C MET A 61 5.38 -2.17 -7.22
N GLN A 62 6.70 -2.06 -7.09
CA GLN A 62 7.63 -2.52 -8.12
C GLN A 62 7.54 -4.03 -8.37
N GLY A 63 7.46 -4.81 -7.30
CA GLY A 63 7.34 -6.27 -7.39
C GLY A 63 6.04 -6.74 -8.05
N GLU A 64 4.95 -6.02 -7.84
CA GLU A 64 3.65 -6.33 -8.42
C GLU A 64 3.41 -5.69 -9.81
N GLY A 65 4.33 -4.88 -10.29
CA GLY A 65 4.17 -4.18 -11.57
C GLY A 65 3.14 -3.05 -11.55
N VAL A 66 2.92 -2.44 -10.39
CA VAL A 66 2.02 -1.29 -10.23
C VAL A 66 2.74 -0.01 -10.63
N ALA A 67 2.19 0.75 -11.57
CA ALA A 67 2.75 2.03 -11.98
C ALA A 67 2.59 3.10 -10.88
N PHE A 68 3.65 3.83 -10.60
CA PHE A 68 3.63 4.97 -9.69
C PHE A 68 4.79 5.91 -9.96
N SER A 69 4.64 7.17 -9.56
CA SER A 69 5.75 8.13 -9.44
C SER A 69 6.05 8.38 -7.97
N GLU A 70 7.29 8.76 -7.69
CA GLU A 70 7.74 9.03 -6.34
C GLU A 70 8.56 10.32 -6.30
N CYS A 71 8.34 11.13 -5.27
CA CYS A 71 9.20 12.26 -4.94
C CYS A 71 9.58 12.23 -3.47
N PHE A 72 10.69 12.87 -3.13
CA PHE A 72 11.23 12.93 -1.77
C PHE A 72 11.20 14.36 -1.25
N ILE A 73 10.62 14.55 -0.09
CA ILE A 73 10.46 15.88 0.53
C ILE A 73 11.80 16.56 0.86
N GLU A 74 12.88 15.79 1.00
CA GLU A 74 14.21 16.31 1.26
C GLU A 74 14.94 16.76 0.01
N ARG A 75 14.58 16.24 -1.17
CA ARG A 75 15.29 16.48 -2.44
C ARG A 75 14.60 17.47 -3.35
N ASP A 76 13.29 17.63 -3.20
CA ASP A 76 12.45 18.37 -4.11
C ASP A 76 11.57 19.35 -3.34
N ALA A 77 11.80 20.66 -3.58
CA ALA A 77 11.07 21.73 -2.91
C ALA A 77 9.56 21.71 -3.22
N GLN A 78 9.18 21.36 -4.46
CA GLN A 78 7.78 21.23 -4.84
C GLN A 78 7.12 20.05 -4.13
N CYS A 79 7.83 18.93 -4.03
CA CYS A 79 7.36 17.75 -3.28
C CYS A 79 7.09 18.09 -1.81
N ARG A 80 7.97 18.85 -1.17
CA ARG A 80 7.79 19.35 0.19
C ARG A 80 6.58 20.26 0.31
N THR A 81 6.42 21.20 -0.62
CA THR A 81 5.28 22.12 -0.65
C THR A 81 3.96 21.34 -0.79
N ASP A 82 3.90 20.38 -1.69
CA ASP A 82 2.73 19.53 -1.88
C ASP A 82 2.42 18.71 -0.61
N TYR A 83 3.46 18.17 0.03
CA TYR A 83 3.32 17.43 1.28
C TYR A 83 2.71 18.29 2.40
N GLU A 84 3.20 19.51 2.58
CA GLU A 84 2.69 20.46 3.56
C GLU A 84 1.26 20.89 3.25
N ALA A 85 0.93 21.12 1.98
CA ALA A 85 -0.41 21.46 1.52
C ALA A 85 -1.42 20.33 1.79
N LEU A 86 -0.97 19.08 1.80
CA LEU A 86 -1.78 17.90 2.11
C LEU A 86 -1.90 17.62 3.64
N GLY A 87 -1.31 18.47 4.46
CA GLY A 87 -1.36 18.39 5.91
C GLY A 87 -0.09 17.92 6.59
N GLY A 88 0.91 17.44 5.85
CA GLY A 88 2.22 17.05 6.39
C GLY A 88 2.18 16.03 7.53
N MET A 89 1.25 15.07 7.51
CA MET A 89 0.97 14.19 8.64
C MET A 89 1.85 12.94 8.72
N GLY A 90 2.60 12.63 7.68
CA GLY A 90 3.48 11.47 7.64
C GLY A 90 3.72 10.95 6.23
N THR A 91 4.72 10.10 6.11
CA THR A 91 5.07 9.45 4.85
C THR A 91 4.95 7.92 4.97
N PRO A 92 4.60 7.20 3.90
CA PRO A 92 4.23 7.76 2.59
C PRO A 92 2.86 8.46 2.63
N THR A 93 2.72 9.53 1.85
CA THR A 93 1.42 10.09 1.49
C THR A 93 1.23 9.86 0.00
N LEU A 94 0.15 9.20 -0.38
CA LEU A 94 -0.16 8.94 -1.77
C LEU A 94 -1.22 9.90 -2.28
N ILE A 95 -1.11 10.26 -3.55
CA ILE A 95 -2.17 10.93 -4.30
C ILE A 95 -2.61 9.94 -5.39
N VAL A 96 -3.84 9.48 -5.29
CA VAL A 96 -4.44 8.51 -6.20
C VAL A 96 -5.57 9.19 -6.95
N ARG A 97 -5.37 9.45 -8.24
CA ARG A 97 -6.33 10.20 -9.07
C ARG A 97 -6.84 11.48 -8.39
N GLY A 98 -5.91 12.23 -7.77
CA GLY A 98 -6.20 13.48 -7.07
C GLY A 98 -6.69 13.34 -5.64
N GLN A 99 -6.90 12.13 -5.12
CA GLN A 99 -7.33 11.89 -3.74
C GLN A 99 -6.16 11.50 -2.84
N LYS A 100 -6.10 12.13 -1.67
CA LYS A 100 -5.07 11.83 -0.66
C LYS A 100 -5.35 10.50 0.03
N VAL A 101 -4.31 9.67 0.11
CA VAL A 101 -4.29 8.46 0.92
C VAL A 101 -3.09 8.56 1.87
N LEU A 102 -3.34 8.59 3.17
CA LEU A 102 -2.28 8.61 4.17
C LEU A 102 -1.80 7.19 4.44
N GLY A 103 -0.50 6.95 4.24
CA GLY A 103 0.08 5.63 4.28
C GLY A 103 -0.18 4.83 3.01
N PHE A 104 0.30 3.58 3.00
CA PHE A 104 0.10 2.67 1.87
C PHE A 104 -1.08 1.73 2.18
N ASP A 105 -2.27 2.16 1.81
CA ASP A 105 -3.54 1.44 2.02
C ASP A 105 -4.08 0.92 0.69
N ARG A 106 -3.83 -0.36 0.40
CA ARG A 106 -4.23 -1.02 -0.85
C ARG A 106 -5.74 -1.04 -1.04
N ALA A 107 -6.49 -1.31 0.02
CA ALA A 107 -7.95 -1.35 -0.04
C ALA A 107 -8.52 0.02 -0.40
N ARG A 108 -7.98 1.08 0.19
CA ARG A 108 -8.39 2.46 -0.12
C ARG A 108 -8.03 2.86 -1.55
N ILE A 109 -6.86 2.47 -2.03
CA ILE A 109 -6.44 2.72 -3.41
C ILE A 109 -7.39 2.03 -4.39
N LEU A 110 -7.72 0.77 -4.17
CA LEU A 110 -8.67 0.02 -5.00
C LEU A 110 -10.06 0.68 -5.00
N GLU A 111 -10.55 1.10 -3.85
CA GLU A 111 -11.83 1.80 -3.72
C GLU A 111 -11.85 3.08 -4.56
N ILE A 112 -10.80 3.89 -4.50
CA ILE A 112 -10.70 5.13 -5.30
C ILE A 112 -10.70 4.81 -6.80
N LEU A 113 -9.98 3.78 -7.22
CA LEU A 113 -9.93 3.36 -8.62
C LEU A 113 -11.31 2.87 -9.11
N GLU A 114 -12.06 2.17 -8.27
CA GLU A 114 -13.42 1.72 -8.58
C GLU A 114 -14.40 2.89 -8.71
N GLN A 115 -14.31 3.87 -7.82
CA GLN A 115 -15.17 5.06 -7.86
C GLN A 115 -14.92 5.94 -9.10
N ALA A 116 -13.69 5.94 -9.60
CA ALA A 116 -13.32 6.71 -10.78
C ALA A 116 -13.73 6.06 -12.11
N GLU A 117 -14.23 4.82 -12.08
CA GLU A 117 -14.71 4.07 -13.26
C GLU A 117 -16.21 3.68 -13.15
N PRO A 118 -17.15 4.64 -12.93
CA PRO A 118 -18.55 4.29 -12.68
C PRO A 118 -19.25 3.65 -13.88
N ASN A 119 -18.63 3.57 -15.04
CA ASN A 119 -19.27 3.14 -16.28
C ASN A 119 -18.88 1.74 -16.77
N ARG A 120 -18.06 0.97 -16.01
CA ARG A 120 -17.65 -0.37 -16.42
C ARG A 120 -18.60 -1.49 -16.04
N GLN A 121 -19.63 -1.18 -15.22
CA GLN A 121 -20.63 -2.14 -14.75
C GLN A 121 -22.01 -1.97 -15.39
N ARG A 122 -22.10 -1.22 -16.49
CA ARG A 122 -23.34 -1.13 -17.28
C ARG A 122 -23.25 -1.94 -18.57
#